data_c5607fb0f6fe847dcffd53029c617b13
#
_entry.id   c5607fb0f6fe847dcffd53029c617b13
#
_cell.length_a   1.000
_cell.length_b   1.000
_cell.length_c   1.000
_cell.angle_alpha   90.00
_cell.angle_beta   90.00
_cell.angle_gamma   90.00
#
_symmetry.space_group_name_H-M   'P 1'
#
loop_
_entity.id
_entity.type
_entity.pdbx_description
1 polymer ?
#
loop_
_entity_poly.entity_id
_entity_poly.type
_entity_poly.pdbx_seq_one_letter_code
_entity_poly.pdbx_strand_id
1 'polypeptide(L)'
;MGTYLNPGNTAFKEELNSEIYVDKSILIDVVSSKIGTMQKYMCVSRPRRFGKSVAMNMLAAYYSRGCNSEAIFKNLKIAKASSFKEHLNQYNVIKLNMQDFLSDYRNIDGMLVAISKYLLKELLKVYPGIDYMDKNRLRNVMSDIHEESGIQFIILIDEWDCIFREYKKDKKSQDKYLDFLRAWLKDQEYVGLVYMTGILPIKKYGTHSALNMFTEYSMTSPGELAEFFGFTEAEVKGLCTEYNWDYDELKDWYDGYELSVYKQKIEYKCSIYNPKSVTAAIEFGKCDTYWNRTETYEALKQYIQMNMDGLKDAIVTMMAGGSVEINPDTFVNDMSTFEGRDDVMTLLIHLGYLSYNAREKTVSIPNREVAKEYYNAVSTMDWKNVMAAITDSKQLLQNVLEGQAELVAAGIDKAHEEISILQYNDENSLSCVIGLAFYSAREFYQTIREMPAGRGFADIVFLPLPNHADKPAILIELKWDQNADTAIRQIHEKRYDGVLKGYEGNIILAGISYDKATKKHSCIIEKI
;
A
#
# COMPACT_ATOMS: atom_id res chain seq x y z
N MET A 1 6.28 34.28 9.61
CA MET A 1 5.81 32.88 9.80
C MET A 1 4.40 32.91 10.35
N GLY A 2 3.48 32.21 9.72
CA GLY A 2 2.12 31.96 10.18
C GLY A 2 1.93 30.48 10.48
N THR A 3 0.74 30.11 10.93
CA THR A 3 0.36 28.71 11.14
C THR A 3 0.09 28.03 9.80
N TYR A 4 -0.61 28.72 8.91
CA TYR A 4 -1.03 28.21 7.61
C TYR A 4 -0.26 28.84 6.45
N LEU A 5 0.05 30.15 6.55
CA LEU A 5 0.81 30.89 5.56
C LEU A 5 2.30 30.96 5.96
N ASN A 6 3.14 30.52 5.04
CA ASN A 6 4.59 30.52 5.21
C ASN A 6 5.02 29.82 6.52
N PRO A 7 4.64 28.52 6.72
CA PRO A 7 5.00 27.79 7.92
C PRO A 7 6.51 27.68 8.07
N GLY A 8 6.94 27.47 9.32
CA GLY A 8 8.35 27.22 9.63
C GLY A 8 8.79 25.81 9.22
N ASN A 9 10.06 25.51 9.49
CA ASN A 9 10.68 24.23 9.14
C ASN A 9 10.85 23.26 10.33
N THR A 10 10.21 23.56 11.48
CA THR A 10 10.37 22.79 12.72
C THR A 10 9.92 21.34 12.55
N ALA A 11 8.74 21.12 11.96
CA ALA A 11 8.22 19.77 11.76
C ALA A 11 9.18 18.90 10.92
N PHE A 12 9.74 19.44 9.86
CA PHE A 12 10.71 18.69 9.05
C PHE A 12 12.05 18.47 9.79
N LYS A 13 12.49 19.41 10.64
CA LYS A 13 13.67 19.19 11.50
C LYS A 13 13.46 18.07 12.50
N GLU A 14 12.28 17.96 13.08
CA GLU A 14 11.95 16.88 14.01
C GLU A 14 12.01 15.51 13.29
N GLU A 15 11.53 15.45 12.05
CA GLU A 15 11.63 14.24 11.22
C GLU A 15 13.08 13.86 10.90
N LEU A 16 13.92 14.85 10.55
CA LEU A 16 15.35 14.64 10.31
C LEU A 16 16.13 14.17 11.56
N ASN A 17 15.64 14.54 12.74
CA ASN A 17 16.23 14.14 14.01
C ASN A 17 15.73 12.77 14.51
N SER A 18 14.82 12.11 13.77
CA SER A 18 14.39 10.76 14.09
C SER A 18 15.56 9.78 13.97
N GLU A 19 15.58 8.75 14.80
CA GLU A 19 16.65 7.73 14.81
C GLU A 19 16.81 7.07 13.43
N ILE A 20 15.66 6.80 12.77
CA ILE A 20 15.63 6.27 11.41
C ILE A 20 15.00 7.29 10.48
N TYR A 21 15.79 7.87 9.60
CA TYR A 21 15.32 8.77 8.55
C TYR A 21 15.86 8.33 7.18
N VAL A 22 14.96 8.17 6.22
CA VAL A 22 15.32 7.85 4.83
C VAL A 22 15.12 9.09 3.95
N ASP A 23 16.21 9.55 3.34
CA ASP A 23 16.21 10.78 2.53
C ASP A 23 15.48 10.60 1.20
N LYS A 24 14.31 11.21 1.10
CA LYS A 24 13.46 11.30 -0.10
C LYS A 24 13.49 12.69 -0.75
N SER A 25 14.46 13.53 -0.41
CA SER A 25 14.48 14.93 -0.82
C SER A 25 14.55 15.19 -2.33
N ILE A 26 14.95 14.18 -3.13
CA ILE A 26 14.86 14.26 -4.61
C ILE A 26 13.41 14.43 -5.10
N LEU A 27 12.40 14.08 -4.30
CA LEU A 27 11.00 14.44 -4.59
C LEU A 27 10.84 15.94 -4.89
N ILE A 28 11.61 16.80 -4.21
CA ILE A 28 11.58 18.24 -4.41
C ILE A 28 11.92 18.60 -5.86
N ASP A 29 12.93 17.97 -6.47
CA ASP A 29 13.33 18.23 -7.85
C ASP A 29 12.20 17.87 -8.83
N VAL A 30 11.56 16.69 -8.62
CA VAL A 30 10.42 16.25 -9.41
C VAL A 30 9.24 17.23 -9.29
N VAL A 31 8.90 17.62 -8.07
CA VAL A 31 7.79 18.55 -7.80
C VAL A 31 8.10 19.96 -8.34
N SER A 32 9.34 20.43 -8.18
CA SER A 32 9.79 21.74 -8.69
C SER A 32 9.67 21.83 -10.20
N SER A 33 9.92 20.74 -10.94
CA SER A 33 9.78 20.71 -12.40
C SER A 33 8.35 20.97 -12.90
N LYS A 34 7.35 20.89 -12.03
CA LYS A 34 5.94 21.14 -12.36
C LYS A 34 5.50 22.56 -12.06
N ILE A 35 6.28 23.34 -11.30
CA ILE A 35 5.94 24.73 -10.94
C ILE A 35 5.78 25.56 -12.21
N GLY A 36 4.68 26.31 -12.31
CA GLY A 36 4.39 27.17 -13.45
C GLY A 36 4.06 26.45 -14.76
N THR A 37 3.87 25.12 -14.72
CA THR A 37 3.46 24.31 -15.89
C THR A 37 1.98 23.92 -15.84
N MET A 38 1.47 23.30 -16.90
CA MET A 38 0.11 22.73 -16.89
C MET A 38 -0.03 21.55 -15.92
N GLN A 39 1.09 20.90 -15.52
CA GLN A 39 1.15 19.81 -14.57
C GLN A 39 1.28 20.28 -13.11
N LYS A 40 1.08 21.57 -12.84
CA LYS A 40 1.20 22.16 -11.49
C LYS A 40 0.17 21.64 -10.47
N TYR A 41 -0.81 20.87 -10.88
CA TYR A 41 -1.80 20.29 -9.99
C TYR A 41 -1.49 18.79 -9.77
N MET A 42 -0.99 18.44 -8.61
CA MET A 42 -0.58 17.08 -8.26
C MET A 42 -1.43 16.54 -7.11
N CYS A 43 -1.95 15.34 -7.25
CA CYS A 43 -2.64 14.62 -6.17
C CYS A 43 -1.98 13.26 -5.94
N VAL A 44 -1.50 13.02 -4.72
CA VAL A 44 -0.82 11.80 -4.34
C VAL A 44 -1.66 11.01 -3.37
N SER A 45 -2.09 9.82 -3.80
CA SER A 45 -2.90 8.91 -2.99
C SER A 45 -2.08 7.69 -2.60
N ARG A 46 -1.86 7.53 -1.29
CA ARG A 46 -1.12 6.40 -0.71
C ARG A 46 -1.81 5.93 0.57
N PRO A 47 -1.67 4.68 0.94
CA PRO A 47 -2.16 4.19 2.22
C PRO A 47 -1.61 5.02 3.39
N ARG A 48 -2.20 4.84 4.56
CA ARG A 48 -1.68 5.46 5.77
C ARG A 48 -0.26 5.00 6.06
N ARG A 49 0.55 5.90 6.66
CA ARG A 49 1.94 5.62 7.11
C ARG A 49 2.97 5.37 6.00
N PHE A 50 2.65 5.77 4.77
CA PHE A 50 3.58 5.73 3.63
C PHE A 50 4.41 7.02 3.47
N GLY A 51 4.44 7.90 4.47
CA GLY A 51 5.31 9.09 4.46
C GLY A 51 4.71 10.34 3.80
N LYS A 52 3.38 10.39 3.53
CA LYS A 52 2.72 11.55 2.90
C LYS A 52 2.95 12.86 3.65
N SER A 53 2.71 12.88 4.96
CA SER A 53 2.85 14.08 5.79
C SER A 53 4.32 14.49 5.96
N VAL A 54 5.26 13.52 5.99
CA VAL A 54 6.72 13.79 5.97
C VAL A 54 7.11 14.51 4.68
N ALA A 55 6.66 14.03 3.53
CA ALA A 55 6.87 14.69 2.24
C ALA A 55 6.28 16.11 2.23
N MET A 56 5.07 16.27 2.79
CA MET A 56 4.40 17.58 2.90
C MET A 56 5.21 18.56 3.78
N ASN A 57 5.73 18.10 4.92
CA ASN A 57 6.58 18.90 5.81
C ASN A 57 7.89 19.30 5.14
N MET A 58 8.50 18.38 4.42
CA MET A 58 9.71 18.62 3.61
C MET A 58 9.48 19.68 2.54
N LEU A 59 8.42 19.55 1.73
CA LEU A 59 8.07 20.52 0.69
C LEU A 59 7.76 21.90 1.29
N ALA A 60 7.01 21.95 2.39
CA ALA A 60 6.73 23.20 3.10
C ALA A 60 8.01 23.88 3.58
N ALA A 61 8.92 23.14 4.23
CA ALA A 61 10.20 23.66 4.71
C ALA A 61 11.10 24.15 3.57
N TYR A 62 11.05 23.49 2.41
CA TYR A 62 11.88 23.86 1.28
C TYR A 62 11.37 25.12 0.56
N TYR A 63 10.08 25.20 0.25
CA TYR A 63 9.53 26.29 -0.55
C TYR A 63 9.23 27.56 0.24
N SER A 64 8.91 27.44 1.55
CA SER A 64 8.40 28.55 2.36
C SER A 64 9.43 29.68 2.52
N ARG A 65 9.08 30.89 2.06
CA ARG A 65 9.84 32.09 2.29
C ARG A 65 9.80 32.61 3.75
N GLY A 66 8.98 31.98 4.59
CA GLY A 66 8.88 32.27 6.01
C GLY A 66 10.03 31.71 6.85
N CYS A 67 10.93 30.95 6.29
CA CYS A 67 12.06 30.34 7.00
C CYS A 67 13.33 30.34 6.14
N ASN A 68 14.47 30.09 6.78
CA ASN A 68 15.74 29.83 6.10
C ASN A 68 16.06 28.35 6.31
N SER A 69 16.03 27.56 5.23
CA SER A 69 16.17 26.11 5.28
C SER A 69 17.42 25.60 4.58
N GLU A 70 18.29 26.46 4.03
CA GLU A 70 19.49 26.03 3.30
C GLU A 70 20.36 25.07 4.13
N ALA A 71 20.58 25.39 5.41
CA ALA A 71 21.37 24.56 6.32
C ALA A 71 20.80 23.15 6.53
N ILE A 72 19.47 22.99 6.40
CA ILE A 72 18.77 21.71 6.55
C ILE A 72 18.99 20.85 5.31
N PHE A 73 18.81 21.44 4.12
CA PHE A 73 18.80 20.69 2.87
C PHE A 73 20.20 20.47 2.25
N LYS A 74 21.22 21.25 2.65
CA LYS A 74 22.59 21.16 2.08
C LYS A 74 23.23 19.79 2.17
N ASN A 75 22.84 18.96 3.11
CA ASN A 75 23.38 17.62 3.32
C ASN A 75 22.45 16.51 2.74
N LEU A 76 21.29 16.87 2.20
CA LEU A 76 20.33 15.94 1.62
C LEU A 76 20.58 15.75 0.12
N LYS A 77 20.00 14.71 -0.44
CA LYS A 77 20.16 14.33 -1.87
C LYS A 77 19.82 15.49 -2.82
N ILE A 78 18.81 16.30 -2.49
CA ILE A 78 18.37 17.46 -3.28
C ILE A 78 19.47 18.50 -3.47
N ALA A 79 20.42 18.62 -2.54
CA ALA A 79 21.54 19.57 -2.67
C ALA A 79 22.41 19.35 -3.91
N LYS A 80 22.36 18.14 -4.50
CA LYS A 80 23.08 17.77 -5.72
C LYS A 80 22.32 18.11 -7.00
N ALA A 81 21.03 18.47 -6.90
CA ALA A 81 20.24 18.88 -8.05
C ALA A 81 20.59 20.29 -8.50
N SER A 82 20.62 20.53 -9.81
CA SER A 82 20.92 21.87 -10.38
C SER A 82 19.86 22.90 -9.97
N SER A 83 18.61 22.48 -9.75
CA SER A 83 17.48 23.29 -9.34
C SER A 83 17.50 23.67 -7.84
N PHE A 84 18.43 23.14 -7.03
CA PHE A 84 18.41 23.25 -5.56
C PHE A 84 18.21 24.68 -5.04
N LYS A 85 18.91 25.67 -5.60
CA LYS A 85 18.82 27.05 -5.12
C LYS A 85 17.72 27.86 -5.76
N GLU A 86 17.18 27.41 -6.89
CA GLU A 86 16.21 28.13 -7.70
C GLU A 86 14.87 28.34 -6.96
N HIS A 87 14.43 27.32 -6.24
CA HIS A 87 13.12 27.30 -5.58
C HIS A 87 13.20 27.36 -4.06
N LEU A 88 14.41 27.29 -3.48
CA LEU A 88 14.59 27.25 -2.03
C LEU A 88 14.12 28.54 -1.35
N ASN A 89 13.09 28.45 -0.52
CA ASN A 89 12.49 29.55 0.23
C ASN A 89 12.01 30.77 -0.61
N GLN A 90 11.52 30.49 -1.83
CA GLN A 90 11.12 31.55 -2.78
C GLN A 90 9.62 31.84 -2.81
N TYR A 91 8.76 30.97 -2.27
CA TYR A 91 7.33 31.02 -2.50
C TYR A 91 6.53 31.39 -1.25
N ASN A 92 5.33 31.94 -1.48
CA ASN A 92 4.28 31.95 -0.47
C ASN A 92 3.72 30.53 -0.35
N VAL A 93 3.93 29.87 0.78
CA VAL A 93 3.44 28.52 1.02
C VAL A 93 2.19 28.55 1.88
N ILE A 94 1.10 27.97 1.39
CA ILE A 94 -0.08 27.66 2.21
C ILE A 94 -0.06 26.17 2.51
N LYS A 95 -0.10 25.81 3.79
CA LYS A 95 -0.15 24.40 4.22
C LYS A 95 -1.37 24.18 5.09
N LEU A 96 -2.25 23.26 4.67
CA LEU A 96 -3.48 22.89 5.36
C LEU A 96 -3.56 21.38 5.57
N ASN A 97 -4.06 20.96 6.73
CA ASN A 97 -4.55 19.62 6.97
C ASN A 97 -6.08 19.68 7.05
N MET A 98 -6.76 19.07 6.08
CA MET A 98 -8.22 19.15 6.01
C MET A 98 -8.92 18.38 7.12
N GLN A 99 -8.31 17.30 7.62
CA GLN A 99 -8.84 16.52 8.72
C GLN A 99 -8.91 17.32 10.03
N ASP A 100 -7.90 18.16 10.29
CA ASP A 100 -7.87 19.02 11.51
C ASP A 100 -9.04 20.00 11.49
N PHE A 101 -9.24 20.69 10.36
CA PHE A 101 -10.38 21.59 10.20
C PHE A 101 -11.72 20.88 10.34
N LEU A 102 -11.85 19.70 9.76
CA LEU A 102 -13.09 18.91 9.85
C LEU A 102 -13.38 18.50 11.29
N SER A 103 -12.35 18.10 12.02
CA SER A 103 -12.46 17.69 13.43
C SER A 103 -12.89 18.84 14.34
N ASP A 104 -12.37 20.05 14.09
CA ASP A 104 -12.68 21.25 14.88
C ASP A 104 -14.11 21.73 14.65
N TYR A 105 -14.58 21.76 13.41
CA TYR A 105 -15.85 22.37 13.05
C TYR A 105 -16.99 21.37 12.89
N ARG A 106 -16.71 20.09 12.68
CA ARG A 106 -17.67 18.98 12.56
C ARG A 106 -18.81 19.20 11.55
N ASN A 107 -18.65 20.13 10.64
CA ASN A 107 -19.54 20.37 9.50
C ASN A 107 -18.79 21.11 8.39
N ILE A 108 -19.21 20.91 7.15
CA ILE A 108 -18.53 21.43 5.98
C ILE A 108 -18.60 22.94 5.88
N ASP A 109 -19.75 23.54 6.10
CA ASP A 109 -19.93 25.00 5.97
C ASP A 109 -19.02 25.74 6.97
N GLY A 110 -18.99 25.31 8.23
CA GLY A 110 -18.10 25.86 9.25
C GLY A 110 -16.63 25.69 8.91
N MET A 111 -16.25 24.50 8.42
CA MET A 111 -14.88 24.22 7.97
C MET A 111 -14.43 25.16 6.85
N LEU A 112 -15.22 25.32 5.78
CA LEU A 112 -14.85 26.16 4.64
C LEU A 112 -14.75 27.65 5.00
N VAL A 113 -15.68 28.11 5.86
CA VAL A 113 -15.63 29.48 6.41
C VAL A 113 -14.37 29.69 7.26
N ALA A 114 -14.02 28.72 8.10
CA ALA A 114 -12.83 28.81 8.95
C ALA A 114 -11.53 28.82 8.14
N ILE A 115 -11.38 27.96 7.14
CA ILE A 115 -10.23 27.95 6.23
C ILE A 115 -10.06 29.34 5.62
N SER A 116 -11.10 29.89 5.01
CA SER A 116 -11.06 31.21 4.39
C SER A 116 -10.69 32.31 5.41
N LYS A 117 -11.33 32.30 6.59
CA LYS A 117 -11.10 33.30 7.64
C LYS A 117 -9.66 33.28 8.18
N TYR A 118 -9.11 32.08 8.41
CA TYR A 118 -7.76 31.98 8.96
C TYR A 118 -6.69 32.37 7.94
N LEU A 119 -6.85 31.94 6.69
CA LEU A 119 -5.96 32.34 5.60
C LEU A 119 -6.02 33.86 5.37
N LEU A 120 -7.21 34.46 5.28
CA LEU A 120 -7.37 35.91 5.14
C LEU A 120 -6.68 36.67 6.28
N LYS A 121 -6.85 36.23 7.54
CA LYS A 121 -6.21 36.86 8.70
C LYS A 121 -4.68 36.87 8.56
N GLU A 122 -4.06 35.79 8.13
CA GLU A 122 -2.60 35.68 7.98
C GLU A 122 -2.11 36.46 6.75
N LEU A 123 -2.80 36.35 5.61
CA LEU A 123 -2.47 37.08 4.37
C LEU A 123 -2.49 38.60 4.59
N LEU A 124 -3.58 39.13 5.13
CA LEU A 124 -3.72 40.58 5.40
C LEU A 124 -2.71 41.09 6.43
N LYS A 125 -2.27 40.24 7.38
CA LYS A 125 -1.22 40.56 8.33
C LYS A 125 0.17 40.62 7.70
N VAL A 126 0.47 39.73 6.75
CA VAL A 126 1.78 39.67 6.07
C VAL A 126 1.91 40.71 4.98
N TYR A 127 0.80 41.09 4.34
CA TYR A 127 0.74 42.05 3.24
C TYR A 127 -0.19 43.26 3.55
N PRO A 128 0.12 44.09 4.58
CA PRO A 128 -0.81 45.11 5.04
C PRO A 128 -0.94 46.31 4.09
N GLY A 129 0.02 46.51 3.18
CA GLY A 129 0.12 47.70 2.33
C GLY A 129 -0.55 47.58 0.96
N ILE A 130 -1.16 46.43 0.64
CA ILE A 130 -1.78 46.21 -0.66
C ILE A 130 -3.18 46.85 -0.71
N ASP A 131 -3.54 47.43 -1.86
CA ASP A 131 -4.89 47.92 -2.14
C ASP A 131 -5.76 46.75 -2.62
N TYR A 132 -6.51 46.18 -1.69
CA TYR A 132 -7.31 44.99 -1.96
C TYR A 132 -8.65 45.32 -2.58
N MET A 133 -9.00 44.63 -3.68
CA MET A 133 -10.31 44.72 -4.32
C MET A 133 -11.44 44.30 -3.36
N ASP A 134 -11.26 43.17 -2.64
CA ASP A 134 -12.19 42.70 -1.61
C ASP A 134 -11.46 41.87 -0.54
N LYS A 135 -11.27 42.48 0.64
CA LYS A 135 -10.58 41.85 1.79
C LYS A 135 -11.29 40.62 2.38
N ASN A 136 -12.55 40.40 2.02
CA ASN A 136 -13.35 39.29 2.55
C ASN A 136 -13.34 38.06 1.65
N ARG A 137 -12.77 38.17 0.44
CA ARG A 137 -12.72 37.07 -0.51
C ARG A 137 -11.31 36.56 -0.69
N LEU A 138 -11.06 35.31 -0.22
CA LEU A 138 -9.75 34.69 -0.24
C LEU A 138 -9.08 34.75 -1.63
N ARG A 139 -9.81 34.43 -2.69
CA ARG A 139 -9.32 34.44 -4.06
C ARG A 139 -8.87 35.83 -4.51
N ASN A 140 -9.65 36.90 -4.19
CA ASN A 140 -9.30 38.26 -4.56
C ASN A 140 -8.03 38.70 -3.83
N VAL A 141 -7.96 38.47 -2.50
CA VAL A 141 -6.78 38.80 -1.70
C VAL A 141 -5.52 38.09 -2.23
N MET A 142 -5.59 36.84 -2.59
CA MET A 142 -4.44 36.10 -3.16
C MET A 142 -4.05 36.62 -4.54
N SER A 143 -5.03 37.03 -5.37
CA SER A 143 -4.78 37.63 -6.68
C SER A 143 -4.08 38.97 -6.55
N ASP A 144 -4.59 39.87 -5.70
CA ASP A 144 -4.01 41.20 -5.45
C ASP A 144 -2.57 41.07 -4.90
N ILE A 145 -2.32 40.12 -3.99
CA ILE A 145 -0.97 39.85 -3.47
C ILE A 145 -0.03 39.39 -4.60
N HIS A 146 -0.49 38.51 -5.46
CA HIS A 146 0.33 38.01 -6.57
C HIS A 146 0.63 39.14 -7.57
N GLU A 147 -0.37 39.91 -7.94
CA GLU A 147 -0.23 41.03 -8.87
C GLU A 147 0.81 42.08 -8.36
N GLU A 148 0.74 42.46 -7.08
CA GLU A 148 1.65 43.43 -6.48
C GLU A 148 3.05 42.89 -6.19
N SER A 149 3.16 41.62 -5.75
CA SER A 149 4.43 41.03 -5.33
C SER A 149 5.17 40.24 -6.40
N GLY A 150 4.49 39.81 -7.45
CA GLY A 150 4.99 38.86 -8.46
C GLY A 150 5.21 37.43 -7.92
N ILE A 151 4.87 37.17 -6.64
CA ILE A 151 5.18 35.90 -5.98
C ILE A 151 3.97 34.97 -6.04
N GLN A 152 4.18 33.79 -6.62
CA GLN A 152 3.16 32.74 -6.66
C GLN A 152 3.03 32.00 -5.34
N PHE A 153 1.91 31.30 -5.19
CA PHE A 153 1.62 30.45 -4.06
C PHE A 153 1.87 28.97 -4.39
N ILE A 154 2.54 28.28 -3.47
CA ILE A 154 2.55 26.81 -3.41
C ILE A 154 1.55 26.39 -2.35
N ILE A 155 0.53 25.63 -2.77
CA ILE A 155 -0.58 25.24 -1.92
C ILE A 155 -0.46 23.75 -1.63
N LEU A 156 -0.26 23.42 -0.37
CA LEU A 156 -0.05 22.08 0.16
C LEU A 156 -1.28 21.67 0.99
N ILE A 157 -1.99 20.62 0.56
CA ILE A 157 -3.23 20.17 1.19
C ILE A 157 -3.06 18.72 1.61
N ASP A 158 -2.99 18.45 2.92
CA ASP A 158 -2.94 17.10 3.47
C ASP A 158 -4.35 16.60 3.81
N GLU A 159 -4.57 15.28 3.72
CA GLU A 159 -5.84 14.59 4.01
C GLU A 159 -7.03 15.20 3.23
N TRP A 160 -6.80 15.58 1.95
CA TRP A 160 -7.84 16.22 1.12
C TRP A 160 -9.13 15.42 1.05
N ASP A 161 -9.05 14.12 1.17
CA ASP A 161 -10.15 13.16 1.02
C ASP A 161 -10.92 12.89 2.32
N CYS A 162 -10.60 13.56 3.43
CA CYS A 162 -11.23 13.34 4.74
C CYS A 162 -12.76 13.43 4.68
N ILE A 163 -13.31 14.35 3.88
CA ILE A 163 -14.75 14.52 3.69
C ILE A 163 -15.40 13.25 3.13
N PHE A 164 -14.75 12.59 2.17
CA PHE A 164 -15.26 11.35 1.57
C PHE A 164 -15.19 10.16 2.52
N ARG A 165 -14.25 10.19 3.46
CA ARG A 165 -14.08 9.16 4.49
C ARG A 165 -15.03 9.32 5.66
N GLU A 166 -15.28 10.57 6.10
CA GLU A 166 -16.14 10.86 7.27
C GLU A 166 -17.62 11.04 6.88
N TYR A 167 -17.89 11.77 5.80
CA TYR A 167 -19.23 12.08 5.30
C TYR A 167 -19.60 11.25 4.08
N LYS A 168 -19.40 9.91 4.15
CA LYS A 168 -19.53 8.97 3.02
C LYS A 168 -20.82 9.10 2.23
N LYS A 169 -21.95 9.39 2.89
CA LYS A 169 -23.29 9.46 2.29
C LYS A 169 -23.79 10.89 2.00
N ASP A 170 -23.09 11.91 2.49
CA ASP A 170 -23.50 13.31 2.34
C ASP A 170 -22.93 13.92 1.05
N LYS A 171 -23.53 13.57 -0.07
CA LYS A 171 -23.11 14.06 -1.40
C LYS A 171 -23.13 15.59 -1.48
N LYS A 172 -24.11 16.24 -0.86
CA LYS A 172 -24.23 17.70 -0.88
C LYS A 172 -23.03 18.40 -0.22
N SER A 173 -22.56 17.87 0.90
CA SER A 173 -21.36 18.37 1.57
C SER A 173 -20.09 18.08 0.76
N GLN A 174 -20.00 16.89 0.14
CA GLN A 174 -18.90 16.55 -0.76
C GLN A 174 -18.82 17.50 -1.96
N ASP A 175 -19.96 17.80 -2.61
CA ASP A 175 -20.03 18.72 -3.74
C ASP A 175 -19.62 20.14 -3.35
N LYS A 176 -20.11 20.67 -2.23
CA LYS A 176 -19.71 21.99 -1.72
C LYS A 176 -18.19 22.10 -1.51
N TYR A 177 -17.59 21.03 -0.95
CA TYR A 177 -16.14 20.99 -0.73
C TYR A 177 -15.36 20.97 -2.06
N LEU A 178 -15.78 20.18 -3.01
CA LEU A 178 -15.17 20.14 -4.33
C LEU A 178 -15.31 21.48 -5.07
N ASP A 179 -16.48 22.13 -5.01
CA ASP A 179 -16.71 23.45 -5.59
C ASP A 179 -15.81 24.53 -4.95
N PHE A 180 -15.62 24.46 -3.61
CA PHE A 180 -14.69 25.34 -2.92
C PHE A 180 -13.25 25.16 -3.44
N LEU A 181 -12.74 23.93 -3.49
CA LEU A 181 -11.39 23.64 -3.98
C LEU A 181 -11.24 24.09 -5.44
N ARG A 182 -12.23 23.80 -6.26
CA ARG A 182 -12.23 24.21 -7.67
C ARG A 182 -12.17 25.73 -7.83
N ALA A 183 -13.04 26.46 -7.12
CA ALA A 183 -13.09 27.92 -7.20
C ALA A 183 -11.81 28.59 -6.69
N TRP A 184 -11.17 27.98 -5.69
CA TRP A 184 -9.95 28.51 -5.10
C TRP A 184 -8.70 28.21 -5.94
N LEU A 185 -8.62 27.04 -6.58
CA LEU A 185 -7.37 26.53 -7.17
C LEU A 185 -7.34 26.62 -8.70
N LYS A 186 -8.49 26.34 -9.37
CA LYS A 186 -8.50 26.15 -10.82
C LYS A 186 -8.33 27.47 -11.57
N ASP A 187 -7.45 27.46 -12.56
CA ASP A 187 -7.22 28.57 -13.51
C ASP A 187 -6.85 29.91 -12.82
N GLN A 188 -6.13 29.83 -11.68
CA GLN A 188 -5.66 30.99 -10.96
C GLN A 188 -4.18 31.27 -11.26
N GLU A 189 -3.84 32.54 -11.61
CA GLU A 189 -2.48 32.95 -11.93
C GLU A 189 -1.57 32.95 -10.70
N TYR A 190 -2.14 33.21 -9.51
CA TYR A 190 -1.41 33.15 -8.25
C TYR A 190 -0.95 31.75 -7.86
N VAL A 191 -1.48 30.70 -8.50
CA VAL A 191 -1.10 29.31 -8.21
C VAL A 191 0.13 28.91 -9.00
N GLY A 192 1.27 28.76 -8.32
CA GLY A 192 2.48 28.16 -8.88
C GLY A 192 2.46 26.64 -8.86
N LEU A 193 1.95 26.06 -7.76
CA LEU A 193 1.80 24.60 -7.60
C LEU A 193 0.69 24.31 -6.58
N VAL A 194 -0.08 23.25 -6.83
CA VAL A 194 -0.94 22.61 -5.82
C VAL A 194 -0.49 21.16 -5.64
N TYR A 195 -0.20 20.80 -4.41
CA TYR A 195 0.18 19.45 -4.05
C TYR A 195 -0.77 18.93 -2.97
N MET A 196 -1.59 17.96 -3.32
CA MET A 196 -2.55 17.35 -2.40
C MET A 196 -2.12 15.93 -2.05
N THR A 197 -2.36 15.54 -0.79
CA THR A 197 -2.19 14.15 -0.35
C THR A 197 -3.45 13.62 0.31
N GLY A 198 -3.70 12.33 0.11
CA GLY A 198 -4.82 11.60 0.69
C GLY A 198 -4.62 10.09 0.62
N ILE A 199 -5.65 9.35 0.96
CA ILE A 199 -5.73 7.90 0.81
C ILE A 199 -6.42 7.57 -0.51
N LEU A 200 -7.58 8.20 -0.75
CA LEU A 200 -8.38 7.97 -1.94
C LEU A 200 -7.89 8.81 -3.13
N PRO A 201 -7.90 8.26 -4.34
CA PRO A 201 -7.76 9.05 -5.56
C PRO A 201 -8.93 10.03 -5.71
N ILE A 202 -8.79 11.01 -6.61
CA ILE A 202 -9.85 11.97 -6.88
C ILE A 202 -11.07 11.24 -7.45
N LYS A 203 -12.23 11.56 -6.87
CA LYS A 203 -13.47 10.93 -7.23
C LYS A 203 -13.84 11.17 -8.69
N LYS A 204 -14.10 10.07 -9.41
CA LYS A 204 -14.66 10.11 -10.76
C LYS A 204 -16.16 10.34 -10.64
N TYR A 205 -16.64 11.56 -10.86
CA TYR A 205 -18.06 11.85 -10.87
C TYR A 205 -18.52 12.44 -12.20
N GLY A 206 -19.60 11.84 -12.74
CA GLY A 206 -20.53 12.39 -13.70
C GLY A 206 -19.93 13.22 -14.85
N THR A 207 -20.74 14.07 -15.46
CA THR A 207 -20.37 14.95 -16.58
C THR A 207 -19.40 16.08 -16.23
N HIS A 208 -19.11 16.31 -14.92
CA HIS A 208 -18.22 17.39 -14.45
C HIS A 208 -17.37 16.92 -13.28
N SER A 209 -16.20 16.32 -13.56
CA SER A 209 -15.18 16.14 -12.54
C SER A 209 -14.72 17.53 -12.04
N ALA A 210 -15.05 17.87 -10.79
CA ALA A 210 -14.74 19.18 -10.22
C ALA A 210 -13.23 19.46 -10.18
N LEU A 211 -12.40 18.42 -10.03
CA LEU A 211 -10.94 18.50 -9.89
C LEU A 211 -10.18 17.83 -11.05
N ASN A 212 -10.72 17.92 -12.28
CA ASN A 212 -10.12 17.30 -13.47
C ASN A 212 -8.76 17.89 -13.90
N MET A 213 -8.32 19.00 -13.26
CA MET A 213 -7.02 19.60 -13.52
C MET A 213 -5.87 18.85 -12.86
N PHE A 214 -6.13 17.97 -11.87
CA PHE A 214 -5.08 17.26 -11.18
C PHE A 214 -4.54 16.06 -11.94
N THR A 215 -3.22 15.91 -11.92
CA THR A 215 -2.54 14.65 -12.24
C THR A 215 -2.52 13.78 -10.99
N GLU A 216 -3.04 12.57 -11.11
CA GLU A 216 -3.13 11.64 -9.98
C GLU A 216 -1.98 10.64 -9.97
N TYR A 217 -1.44 10.42 -8.77
CA TYR A 217 -0.40 9.44 -8.48
C TYR A 217 -0.91 8.49 -7.38
N SER A 218 -1.57 7.40 -7.79
CA SER A 218 -2.23 6.46 -6.88
C SER A 218 -1.49 5.13 -6.74
N MET A 219 -2.04 4.20 -5.95
CA MET A 219 -1.50 2.83 -5.85
C MET A 219 -1.64 2.05 -7.17
N THR A 220 -2.66 2.31 -7.96
CA THR A 220 -2.87 1.67 -9.26
C THR A 220 -2.19 2.41 -10.43
N SER A 221 -1.80 3.67 -10.22
CA SER A 221 -1.10 4.51 -11.19
C SER A 221 -0.06 5.40 -10.50
N PRO A 222 1.05 4.84 -10.03
CA PRO A 222 2.02 5.55 -9.19
C PRO A 222 2.87 6.56 -9.96
N GLY A 223 3.03 6.40 -11.27
CA GLY A 223 3.83 7.26 -12.12
C GLY A 223 5.27 7.42 -11.63
N GLU A 224 5.83 8.60 -11.88
CA GLU A 224 7.19 8.96 -11.45
C GLU A 224 7.37 9.11 -9.93
N LEU A 225 6.26 9.06 -9.17
CA LEU A 225 6.29 9.22 -7.70
C LEU A 225 6.31 7.89 -6.94
N ALA A 226 6.42 6.75 -7.62
CA ALA A 226 6.39 5.42 -7.00
C ALA A 226 7.39 5.26 -5.85
N GLU A 227 8.64 5.68 -6.05
CA GLU A 227 9.75 5.46 -5.12
C GLU A 227 9.78 6.44 -3.94
N PHE A 228 8.95 7.49 -3.95
CA PHE A 228 9.00 8.55 -2.94
C PHE A 228 8.10 8.29 -1.74
N PHE A 229 7.16 7.36 -1.85
CA PHE A 229 6.22 7.03 -0.78
C PHE A 229 6.37 5.56 -0.39
N GLY A 230 6.77 5.34 0.86
CA GLY A 230 7.26 4.06 1.34
C GLY A 230 8.78 3.95 1.23
N PHE A 231 9.36 2.85 1.71
CA PHE A 231 10.77 2.54 1.53
C PHE A 231 10.94 1.59 0.35
N THR A 232 11.92 1.86 -0.48
CA THR A 232 12.32 0.95 -1.57
C THR A 232 13.12 -0.23 -1.01
N GLU A 233 13.22 -1.31 -1.77
CA GLU A 233 14.03 -2.48 -1.42
C GLU A 233 15.49 -2.08 -1.10
N ALA A 234 16.08 -1.19 -1.90
CA ALA A 234 17.45 -0.74 -1.70
C ALA A 234 17.62 0.03 -0.38
N GLU A 235 16.64 0.85 0.00
CA GLU A 235 16.64 1.59 1.27
C GLU A 235 16.48 0.64 2.46
N VAL A 236 15.60 -0.36 2.36
CA VAL A 236 15.45 -1.37 3.43
C VAL A 236 16.73 -2.19 3.59
N LYS A 237 17.39 -2.61 2.51
CA LYS A 237 18.70 -3.28 2.57
C LYS A 237 19.77 -2.40 3.23
N GLY A 238 19.74 -1.09 2.94
CA GLY A 238 20.61 -0.12 3.61
C GLY A 238 20.39 -0.07 5.11
N LEU A 239 19.13 0.02 5.54
CA LEU A 239 18.74 0.00 6.97
C LEU A 239 19.15 -1.32 7.63
N CYS A 240 18.92 -2.47 6.98
CA CYS A 240 19.35 -3.77 7.51
C CYS A 240 20.86 -3.83 7.75
N THR A 241 21.63 -3.26 6.81
CA THR A 241 23.10 -3.18 6.97
C THR A 241 23.49 -2.25 8.12
N GLU A 242 22.87 -1.09 8.24
CA GLU A 242 23.16 -0.07 9.27
C GLU A 242 22.83 -0.57 10.67
N TYR A 243 21.66 -1.23 10.82
CA TYR A 243 21.16 -1.70 12.12
C TYR A 243 21.44 -3.19 12.40
N ASN A 244 22.25 -3.84 11.54
CA ASN A 244 22.60 -5.27 11.65
C ASN A 244 21.36 -6.18 11.77
N TRP A 245 20.39 -5.96 10.87
CA TRP A 245 19.13 -6.71 10.81
C TRP A 245 19.13 -7.73 9.67
N ASP A 246 18.40 -8.83 9.82
CA ASP A 246 18.19 -9.79 8.75
C ASP A 246 17.21 -9.23 7.71
N TYR A 247 17.70 -9.02 6.50
CA TYR A 247 16.89 -8.50 5.40
C TYR A 247 15.78 -9.47 4.99
N ASP A 248 16.04 -10.78 4.98
CA ASP A 248 15.07 -11.77 4.52
C ASP A 248 13.89 -11.88 5.50
N GLU A 249 14.13 -11.68 6.80
CA GLU A 249 13.07 -11.58 7.80
C GLU A 249 12.19 -10.33 7.56
N LEU A 250 12.77 -9.15 7.37
CA LEU A 250 12.01 -7.92 7.07
C LEU A 250 11.24 -8.03 5.76
N LYS A 251 11.83 -8.69 4.77
CA LYS A 251 11.21 -8.93 3.48
C LYS A 251 9.96 -9.82 3.61
N ASP A 252 10.05 -10.94 4.30
CA ASP A 252 8.90 -11.84 4.55
C ASP A 252 7.73 -11.13 5.23
N TRP A 253 8.05 -10.23 6.16
CA TRP A 253 7.03 -9.54 6.93
C TRP A 253 6.39 -8.35 6.23
N TYR A 254 7.14 -7.55 5.45
CA TYR A 254 6.71 -6.20 5.06
C TYR A 254 6.85 -5.89 3.57
N ASP A 255 7.46 -6.76 2.76
CA ASP A 255 7.50 -6.61 1.29
C ASP A 255 6.13 -6.88 0.66
N GLY A 256 5.98 -6.61 -0.64
CA GLY A 256 4.86 -7.07 -1.45
C GLY A 256 3.97 -5.98 -2.04
N TYR A 257 4.26 -4.69 -1.81
CA TYR A 257 3.64 -3.63 -2.62
C TYR A 257 4.48 -3.40 -3.86
N GLU A 258 4.19 -4.15 -4.93
CA GLU A 258 4.87 -4.00 -6.21
C GLU A 258 4.18 -2.93 -7.06
N LEU A 259 4.86 -1.82 -7.32
CA LEU A 259 4.37 -0.73 -8.13
C LEU A 259 5.01 -0.75 -9.51
N SER A 260 4.19 -0.70 -10.58
CA SER A 260 4.68 -0.60 -11.95
C SER A 260 4.91 0.85 -12.34
N VAL A 261 6.13 1.16 -12.79
CA VAL A 261 6.54 2.48 -13.27
C VAL A 261 6.94 2.38 -14.72
N TYR A 262 6.40 3.24 -15.57
CA TYR A 262 6.75 3.29 -16.99
C TYR A 262 7.65 4.49 -17.28
N LYS A 263 8.90 4.25 -17.71
CA LYS A 263 9.81 5.27 -18.23
C LYS A 263 10.14 4.94 -19.69
N GLN A 264 9.86 5.85 -20.61
CA GLN A 264 10.14 5.68 -22.05
C GLN A 264 9.58 4.35 -22.64
N LYS A 265 8.38 3.94 -22.23
CA LYS A 265 7.71 2.68 -22.61
C LYS A 265 8.35 1.41 -22.03
N ILE A 266 9.34 1.53 -21.14
CA ILE A 266 9.91 0.41 -20.40
C ILE A 266 9.25 0.38 -19.03
N GLU A 267 8.74 -0.80 -18.66
CA GLU A 267 8.19 -1.05 -17.33
C GLU A 267 9.33 -1.37 -16.35
N TYR A 268 9.29 -0.70 -15.20
CA TYR A 268 10.13 -0.98 -14.05
C TYR A 268 9.22 -1.35 -12.88
N LYS A 269 9.59 -2.41 -12.19
CA LYS A 269 8.92 -2.81 -10.95
C LYS A 269 9.65 -2.20 -9.77
N CYS A 270 8.89 -1.59 -8.88
CA CYS A 270 9.39 -0.99 -7.65
C CYS A 270 8.69 -1.66 -6.46
N SER A 271 9.46 -2.42 -5.68
CA SER A 271 8.97 -2.98 -4.42
C SER A 271 9.03 -1.93 -3.32
N ILE A 272 7.89 -1.71 -2.65
CA ILE A 272 7.72 -0.68 -1.63
C ILE A 272 7.29 -1.33 -0.31
N TYR A 273 7.95 -0.93 0.77
CA TYR A 273 7.69 -1.34 2.14
C TYR A 273 6.99 -0.22 2.91
N ASN A 274 6.15 -0.58 3.88
CA ASN A 274 5.58 0.40 4.78
C ASN A 274 6.65 0.95 5.74
N PRO A 275 6.95 2.26 5.74
CA PRO A 275 7.99 2.84 6.61
C PRO A 275 7.76 2.58 8.09
N LYS A 276 6.50 2.72 8.56
CA LYS A 276 6.19 2.53 9.99
C LYS A 276 6.46 1.12 10.47
N SER A 277 6.16 0.13 9.63
CA SER A 277 6.38 -1.28 9.99
C SER A 277 7.87 -1.62 10.03
N VAL A 278 8.63 -1.16 9.03
CA VAL A 278 10.09 -1.36 8.98
C VAL A 278 10.80 -0.67 10.14
N THR A 279 10.51 0.64 10.38
CA THR A 279 11.17 1.38 11.47
C THR A 279 10.82 0.78 12.83
N ALA A 280 9.55 0.45 13.08
CA ALA A 280 9.13 -0.14 14.34
C ALA A 280 9.74 -1.53 14.57
N ALA A 281 9.89 -2.36 13.53
CA ALA A 281 10.56 -3.65 13.66
C ALA A 281 12.01 -3.47 14.11
N ILE A 282 12.73 -2.53 13.51
CA ILE A 282 14.11 -2.22 13.88
C ILE A 282 14.17 -1.65 15.31
N GLU A 283 13.36 -0.64 15.64
CA GLU A 283 13.32 0.01 16.95
C GLU A 283 12.97 -0.97 18.10
N PHE A 284 12.03 -1.91 17.87
CA PHE A 284 11.60 -2.86 18.91
C PHE A 284 12.37 -4.19 18.87
N GLY A 285 13.28 -4.38 17.92
CA GLY A 285 14.07 -5.60 17.81
C GLY A 285 13.25 -6.84 17.45
N LYS A 286 12.10 -6.70 16.76
CA LYS A 286 11.19 -7.79 16.46
C LYS A 286 10.26 -7.45 15.29
N CYS A 287 10.07 -8.39 14.36
CA CYS A 287 9.00 -8.31 13.37
C CYS A 287 7.63 -8.66 14.00
N ASP A 288 6.65 -7.78 13.80
CA ASP A 288 5.27 -7.94 14.29
C ASP A 288 4.33 -7.06 13.46
N THR A 289 3.03 -7.01 13.82
CA THR A 289 2.05 -6.12 13.21
C THR A 289 2.16 -4.72 13.79
N TYR A 290 2.66 -3.76 13.02
CA TYR A 290 2.84 -2.35 13.43
C TYR A 290 1.99 -1.38 12.63
N TRP A 291 1.64 -1.73 11.40
CA TRP A 291 0.89 -0.86 10.51
C TRP A 291 -0.46 -0.45 11.09
N ASN A 292 -1.17 -1.36 11.71
CA ASN A 292 -2.57 -1.21 12.08
C ASN A 292 -2.84 -1.08 13.60
N ARG A 293 -1.82 -0.76 14.41
CA ARG A 293 -2.00 -0.64 15.88
C ARG A 293 -3.03 0.41 16.32
N THR A 294 -3.42 1.35 15.46
CA THR A 294 -4.39 2.41 15.74
C THR A 294 -5.70 2.27 14.97
N GLU A 295 -5.78 1.35 14.02
CA GLU A 295 -6.99 1.00 13.28
C GLU A 295 -7.22 -0.49 13.47
N THR A 296 -8.41 -0.83 13.90
CA THR A 296 -8.75 -2.23 14.12
C THR A 296 -9.01 -2.91 12.76
N TYR A 297 -8.79 -4.23 12.67
CA TYR A 297 -9.25 -5.08 11.57
C TYR A 297 -10.75 -4.90 11.25
N GLU A 298 -11.49 -4.15 12.08
CA GLU A 298 -12.90 -3.80 11.87
C GLU A 298 -13.11 -3.00 10.58
N ALA A 299 -12.15 -2.14 10.18
CA ALA A 299 -12.24 -1.43 8.91
C ALA A 299 -12.18 -2.40 7.72
N LEU A 300 -11.24 -3.34 7.73
CA LEU A 300 -11.14 -4.41 6.73
C LEU A 300 -12.42 -5.27 6.75
N LYS A 301 -12.83 -5.71 7.94
CA LYS A 301 -14.03 -6.53 8.14
C LYS A 301 -15.27 -5.92 7.52
N GLN A 302 -15.48 -4.60 7.68
CA GLN A 302 -16.63 -3.89 7.10
C GLN A 302 -16.72 -4.10 5.58
N TYR A 303 -15.61 -4.10 4.87
CA TYR A 303 -15.59 -4.25 3.42
C TYR A 303 -15.71 -5.71 2.98
N ILE A 304 -14.99 -6.62 3.61
CA ILE A 304 -15.05 -8.05 3.24
C ILE A 304 -16.36 -8.72 3.66
N GLN A 305 -17.13 -8.12 4.58
CA GLN A 305 -18.50 -8.56 4.93
C GLN A 305 -19.56 -8.13 3.92
N MET A 306 -19.24 -7.23 2.98
CA MET A 306 -20.17 -6.87 1.93
C MET A 306 -20.49 -8.12 1.11
N ASN A 307 -21.77 -8.48 1.05
CA ASN A 307 -22.20 -9.69 0.33
C ASN A 307 -22.20 -9.45 -1.20
N MET A 308 -21.02 -9.16 -1.76
CA MET A 308 -20.81 -9.01 -3.19
C MET A 308 -20.50 -10.38 -3.80
N ASP A 309 -21.10 -10.67 -4.94
CA ASP A 309 -20.88 -11.95 -5.63
C ASP A 309 -19.40 -12.17 -5.95
N GLY A 310 -18.86 -13.34 -5.56
CA GLY A 310 -17.46 -13.73 -5.72
C GLY A 310 -16.44 -13.02 -4.79
N LEU A 311 -16.86 -12.09 -3.92
CA LEU A 311 -15.93 -11.39 -3.03
C LEU A 311 -15.32 -12.34 -1.98
N LYS A 312 -16.14 -13.21 -1.38
CA LYS A 312 -15.69 -14.18 -0.39
C LYS A 312 -14.65 -15.13 -1.00
N ASP A 313 -14.92 -15.65 -2.20
CA ASP A 313 -14.04 -16.57 -2.91
C ASP A 313 -12.71 -15.91 -3.25
N ALA A 314 -12.74 -14.63 -3.67
CA ALA A 314 -11.55 -13.84 -3.93
C ALA A 314 -10.69 -13.68 -2.67
N ILE A 315 -11.30 -13.35 -1.53
CA ILE A 315 -10.58 -13.21 -0.25
C ILE A 315 -9.96 -14.55 0.18
N VAL A 316 -10.72 -15.63 0.09
CA VAL A 316 -10.23 -16.99 0.44
C VAL A 316 -9.06 -17.38 -0.45
N THR A 317 -9.15 -17.14 -1.76
CA THR A 317 -8.06 -17.39 -2.73
C THR A 317 -6.80 -16.61 -2.36
N MET A 318 -6.93 -15.32 -2.01
CA MET A 318 -5.79 -14.49 -1.62
C MET A 318 -5.22 -14.89 -0.25
N MET A 319 -6.06 -15.29 0.70
CA MET A 319 -5.60 -15.84 1.98
C MET A 319 -4.82 -17.14 1.79
N ALA A 320 -5.17 -17.94 0.79
CA ALA A 320 -4.41 -19.12 0.38
C ALA A 320 -3.05 -18.78 -0.27
N GLY A 321 -2.75 -17.50 -0.53
CA GLY A 321 -1.53 -17.03 -1.19
C GLY A 321 -1.66 -16.95 -2.71
N GLY A 322 -2.87 -17.04 -3.26
CA GLY A 322 -3.15 -16.81 -4.67
C GLY A 322 -3.37 -15.34 -5.02
N SER A 323 -3.58 -15.08 -6.31
CA SER A 323 -3.98 -13.78 -6.83
C SER A 323 -5.33 -13.87 -7.55
N VAL A 324 -6.02 -12.76 -7.68
CA VAL A 324 -7.35 -12.67 -8.29
C VAL A 324 -7.37 -11.54 -9.31
N GLU A 325 -7.90 -11.80 -10.50
CA GLU A 325 -8.11 -10.78 -11.51
C GLU A 325 -9.18 -9.78 -11.10
N ILE A 326 -8.91 -8.48 -11.35
CA ILE A 326 -9.83 -7.38 -11.12
C ILE A 326 -9.82 -6.37 -12.27
N ASN A 327 -10.90 -5.61 -12.36
CA ASN A 327 -10.97 -4.41 -13.17
C ASN A 327 -11.04 -3.16 -12.26
N PRO A 328 -9.92 -2.45 -11.99
CA PRO A 328 -9.92 -1.28 -11.13
C PRO A 328 -10.58 -0.04 -11.76
N ASP A 329 -10.89 -0.07 -13.07
CA ASP A 329 -11.41 1.09 -13.80
C ASP A 329 -12.88 1.39 -13.46
N THR A 330 -13.63 0.43 -12.93
CA THR A 330 -15.03 0.57 -12.53
C THR A 330 -15.19 1.36 -11.24
N PHE A 331 -14.17 1.36 -10.38
CA PHE A 331 -14.22 2.05 -9.09
C PHE A 331 -14.33 3.58 -9.26
N VAL A 332 -15.34 4.16 -8.63
CA VAL A 332 -15.62 5.61 -8.71
C VAL A 332 -14.88 6.45 -7.66
N ASN A 333 -13.93 5.84 -6.95
CA ASN A 333 -13.10 6.48 -5.94
C ASN A 333 -13.88 7.06 -4.74
N ASP A 334 -14.92 6.37 -4.27
CA ASP A 334 -15.60 6.69 -3.02
C ASP A 334 -15.74 5.45 -2.11
N MET A 335 -16.18 5.66 -0.87
CA MET A 335 -16.26 4.60 0.14
C MET A 335 -17.70 4.08 0.35
N SER A 336 -18.62 4.41 -0.53
CA SER A 336 -20.03 4.09 -0.36
C SER A 336 -20.74 3.56 -1.61
N THR A 337 -20.16 3.76 -2.78
CA THR A 337 -20.75 3.34 -4.06
C THR A 337 -19.95 2.17 -4.61
N PHE A 338 -20.46 0.95 -4.41
CA PHE A 338 -19.84 -0.28 -4.91
C PHE A 338 -20.84 -1.03 -5.77
N GLU A 339 -20.51 -1.29 -7.03
CA GLU A 339 -21.34 -2.04 -7.97
C GLU A 339 -20.96 -3.52 -7.98
N GLY A 340 -19.75 -3.88 -7.55
CA GLY A 340 -19.26 -5.25 -7.51
C GLY A 340 -18.04 -5.45 -6.63
N ARG A 341 -17.55 -6.69 -6.61
CA ARG A 341 -16.37 -7.09 -5.82
C ARG A 341 -15.11 -6.29 -6.23
N ASP A 342 -14.98 -5.96 -7.52
CA ASP A 342 -13.78 -5.28 -8.04
C ASP A 342 -13.64 -3.88 -7.47
N ASP A 343 -14.75 -3.17 -7.23
CA ASP A 343 -14.76 -1.86 -6.58
C ASP A 343 -14.27 -1.95 -5.13
N VAL A 344 -14.76 -2.97 -4.39
CA VAL A 344 -14.33 -3.22 -3.01
C VAL A 344 -12.84 -3.55 -2.98
N MET A 345 -12.36 -4.44 -3.86
CA MET A 345 -10.95 -4.81 -3.92
C MET A 345 -10.07 -3.64 -4.35
N THR A 346 -10.54 -2.78 -5.26
CA THR A 346 -9.83 -1.55 -5.65
C THR A 346 -9.72 -0.57 -4.47
N LEU A 347 -10.79 -0.41 -3.70
CA LEU A 347 -10.70 0.36 -2.46
C LEU A 347 -9.67 -0.23 -1.49
N LEU A 348 -9.63 -1.56 -1.32
CA LEU A 348 -8.66 -2.23 -0.46
C LEU A 348 -7.20 -2.05 -0.93
N ILE A 349 -6.95 -1.87 -2.25
CA ILE A 349 -5.63 -1.46 -2.77
C ILE A 349 -5.27 -0.07 -2.24
N HIS A 350 -6.16 0.91 -2.38
CA HIS A 350 -5.90 2.28 -1.93
C HIS A 350 -5.75 2.40 -0.41
N LEU A 351 -6.45 1.55 0.33
CA LEU A 351 -6.31 1.45 1.80
C LEU A 351 -5.02 0.72 2.21
N GLY A 352 -4.36 -0.02 1.31
CA GLY A 352 -3.13 -0.77 1.57
C GLY A 352 -3.34 -2.21 2.06
N TYR A 353 -4.55 -2.74 1.98
CA TYR A 353 -4.83 -4.14 2.31
C TYR A 353 -4.53 -5.10 1.16
N LEU A 354 -4.43 -4.60 -0.07
CA LEU A 354 -4.09 -5.39 -1.26
C LEU A 354 -2.95 -4.73 -2.04
N SER A 355 -2.13 -5.56 -2.67
CA SER A 355 -1.18 -5.20 -3.71
C SER A 355 -1.80 -5.41 -5.08
N TYR A 356 -1.46 -4.58 -6.06
CA TYR A 356 -1.98 -4.64 -7.42
C TYR A 356 -0.85 -4.83 -8.43
N ASN A 357 -0.94 -5.89 -9.22
CA ASN A 357 -0.07 -6.12 -10.37
C ASN A 357 -0.74 -5.55 -11.63
N ALA A 358 -0.24 -4.41 -12.09
CA ALA A 358 -0.85 -3.70 -13.23
C ALA A 358 -0.71 -4.47 -14.56
N ARG A 359 0.32 -5.31 -14.73
CA ARG A 359 0.54 -6.10 -15.95
C ARG A 359 -0.46 -7.24 -16.08
N GLU A 360 -0.68 -7.94 -14.99
CA GLU A 360 -1.57 -9.11 -14.94
C GLU A 360 -3.00 -8.72 -14.57
N LYS A 361 -3.21 -7.47 -14.14
CA LYS A 361 -4.48 -6.97 -13.59
C LYS A 361 -4.98 -7.82 -12.42
N THR A 362 -4.08 -8.26 -11.57
CA THR A 362 -4.38 -9.10 -10.42
C THR A 362 -4.12 -8.38 -9.10
N VAL A 363 -4.80 -8.85 -8.06
CA VAL A 363 -4.56 -8.43 -6.67
C VAL A 363 -4.19 -9.61 -5.80
N SER A 364 -3.39 -9.34 -4.79
CA SER A 364 -2.99 -10.30 -3.77
C SER A 364 -2.83 -9.62 -2.40
N ILE A 365 -2.81 -10.41 -1.33
CA ILE A 365 -2.42 -9.92 0.00
C ILE A 365 -0.90 -9.67 -0.03
N PRO A 366 -0.44 -8.43 0.29
CA PRO A 366 0.94 -8.05 0.00
C PRO A 366 1.98 -8.82 0.82
N ASN A 367 1.72 -9.03 2.12
CA ASN A 367 2.73 -9.53 3.02
C ASN A 367 2.13 -10.19 4.27
N ARG A 368 3.01 -10.71 5.12
CA ARG A 368 2.65 -11.43 6.35
C ARG A 368 1.95 -10.54 7.37
N GLU A 369 2.34 -9.28 7.49
CA GLU A 369 1.69 -8.31 8.39
C GLU A 369 0.21 -8.15 8.03
N VAL A 370 -0.08 -7.89 6.75
CA VAL A 370 -1.45 -7.71 6.26
C VAL A 370 -2.23 -9.04 6.27
N ALA A 371 -1.58 -10.18 5.99
CA ALA A 371 -2.23 -11.49 6.08
C ALA A 371 -2.76 -11.79 7.50
N LYS A 372 -2.06 -11.32 8.55
CA LYS A 372 -2.57 -11.41 9.93
C LYS A 372 -3.85 -10.60 10.13
N GLU A 373 -3.99 -9.44 9.48
CA GLU A 373 -5.21 -8.63 9.57
C GLU A 373 -6.41 -9.32 8.92
N TYR A 374 -6.20 -9.99 7.76
CA TYR A 374 -7.23 -10.83 7.16
C TYR A 374 -7.63 -11.99 8.06
N TYR A 375 -6.64 -12.69 8.66
CA TYR A 375 -6.93 -13.75 9.63
C TYR A 375 -7.77 -13.23 10.80
N ASN A 376 -7.38 -12.11 11.42
CA ASN A 376 -8.10 -11.50 12.54
C ASN A 376 -9.52 -11.09 12.14
N ALA A 377 -9.69 -10.48 10.95
CA ALA A 377 -11.02 -10.11 10.45
C ALA A 377 -11.91 -11.34 10.26
N VAL A 378 -11.41 -12.34 9.54
CA VAL A 378 -12.17 -13.57 9.22
C VAL A 378 -12.49 -14.39 10.47
N SER A 379 -11.58 -14.45 11.46
CA SER A 379 -11.78 -15.20 12.71
C SER A 379 -12.99 -14.72 13.53
N THR A 380 -13.40 -13.45 13.33
CA THR A 380 -14.57 -12.86 14.01
C THR A 380 -15.85 -12.88 13.15
N MET A 381 -15.78 -13.48 11.95
CA MET A 381 -16.89 -13.60 11.01
C MET A 381 -17.49 -15.01 11.04
N ASP A 382 -18.69 -15.17 10.47
CA ASP A 382 -19.32 -16.50 10.33
C ASP A 382 -18.75 -17.29 9.13
N TRP A 383 -17.42 -17.38 9.05
CA TRP A 383 -16.68 -18.16 8.04
C TRP A 383 -16.10 -19.44 8.65
N LYS A 384 -16.96 -20.19 9.37
CA LYS A 384 -16.58 -21.35 10.19
C LYS A 384 -15.76 -22.37 9.43
N ASN A 385 -16.13 -22.66 8.19
CA ASN A 385 -15.45 -23.65 7.36
C ASN A 385 -14.01 -23.24 7.02
N VAL A 386 -13.81 -21.95 6.65
CA VAL A 386 -12.45 -21.43 6.38
C VAL A 386 -11.61 -21.47 7.65
N MET A 387 -12.19 -21.10 8.79
CA MET A 387 -11.49 -21.13 10.08
C MET A 387 -11.20 -22.57 10.55
N ALA A 388 -12.06 -23.54 10.26
CA ALA A 388 -11.80 -24.95 10.55
C ALA A 388 -10.58 -25.43 9.76
N ALA A 389 -10.53 -25.20 8.45
CA ALA A 389 -9.37 -25.57 7.62
C ALA A 389 -8.06 -24.92 8.12
N ILE A 390 -8.10 -23.64 8.48
CA ILE A 390 -6.93 -22.94 9.04
C ILE A 390 -6.51 -23.54 10.40
N THR A 391 -7.46 -23.89 11.27
CA THR A 391 -7.17 -24.49 12.58
C THR A 391 -6.54 -25.86 12.44
N ASP A 392 -7.06 -26.69 11.54
CA ASP A 392 -6.55 -28.04 11.29
C ASP A 392 -5.19 -28.04 10.58
N SER A 393 -4.79 -26.92 9.99
CA SER A 393 -3.52 -26.80 9.26
C SER A 393 -2.26 -27.10 10.11
N LYS A 394 -2.32 -26.86 11.43
CA LYS A 394 -1.21 -27.22 12.34
C LYS A 394 -0.97 -28.71 12.41
N GLN A 395 -2.05 -29.47 12.52
CA GLN A 395 -1.96 -30.93 12.54
C GLN A 395 -1.50 -31.48 11.19
N LEU A 396 -1.97 -30.87 10.10
CA LEU A 396 -1.56 -31.28 8.74
C LEU A 396 -0.07 -31.07 8.52
N LEU A 397 0.47 -29.90 8.91
CA LEU A 397 1.90 -29.64 8.85
C LEU A 397 2.70 -30.66 9.68
N GLN A 398 2.23 -30.97 10.89
CA GLN A 398 2.88 -31.95 11.74
C GLN A 398 2.89 -33.34 11.07
N ASN A 399 1.79 -33.76 10.45
CA ASN A 399 1.71 -35.04 9.73
C ASN A 399 2.72 -35.11 8.56
N VAL A 400 2.97 -33.99 7.86
CA VAL A 400 4.03 -33.93 6.81
C VAL A 400 5.41 -34.09 7.45
N LEU A 401 5.69 -33.37 8.54
CA LEU A 401 6.97 -33.45 9.24
C LEU A 401 7.25 -34.86 9.78
N GLU A 402 6.21 -35.59 10.15
CA GLU A 402 6.30 -36.99 10.61
C GLU A 402 6.35 -38.00 9.46
N GLY A 403 5.98 -37.61 8.25
CA GLY A 403 5.94 -38.48 7.06
C GLY A 403 4.67 -39.34 6.96
N GLN A 404 3.58 -38.89 7.57
CA GLN A 404 2.31 -39.64 7.65
C GLN A 404 1.43 -39.33 6.41
N ALA A 405 1.80 -39.86 5.24
CA ALA A 405 1.21 -39.54 3.95
C ALA A 405 -0.31 -39.75 3.90
N GLU A 406 -0.84 -40.83 4.48
CA GLU A 406 -2.28 -41.12 4.52
C GLU A 406 -3.05 -40.06 5.34
N LEU A 407 -2.51 -39.64 6.47
CA LEU A 407 -3.12 -38.58 7.29
C LEU A 407 -3.04 -37.22 6.61
N VAL A 408 -2.00 -36.97 5.82
CA VAL A 408 -1.89 -35.76 5.00
C VAL A 408 -2.98 -35.76 3.93
N ALA A 409 -3.15 -36.83 3.18
CA ALA A 409 -4.21 -36.96 2.17
C ALA A 409 -5.62 -36.78 2.78
N ALA A 410 -5.90 -37.42 3.91
CA ALA A 410 -7.17 -37.30 4.62
C ALA A 410 -7.42 -35.87 5.16
N GLY A 411 -6.37 -35.20 5.65
CA GLY A 411 -6.46 -33.81 6.11
C GLY A 411 -6.75 -32.82 4.97
N ILE A 412 -6.18 -33.07 3.79
CA ILE A 412 -6.47 -32.28 2.59
C ILE A 412 -7.90 -32.54 2.09
N ASP A 413 -8.36 -33.81 2.08
CA ASP A 413 -9.76 -34.14 1.77
C ASP A 413 -10.72 -33.33 2.66
N LYS A 414 -10.47 -33.32 3.97
CA LYS A 414 -11.26 -32.55 4.93
C LYS A 414 -11.25 -31.06 4.63
N ALA A 415 -10.08 -30.47 4.40
CA ALA A 415 -9.96 -29.06 4.05
C ALA A 415 -10.72 -28.73 2.76
N HIS A 416 -10.66 -29.62 1.76
CA HIS A 416 -11.39 -29.49 0.51
C HIS A 416 -12.93 -29.51 0.71
N GLU A 417 -13.44 -30.42 1.53
CA GLU A 417 -14.87 -30.49 1.85
C GLU A 417 -15.36 -29.24 2.58
N GLU A 418 -14.54 -28.69 3.49
CA GLU A 418 -14.84 -27.49 4.24
C GLU A 418 -14.81 -26.22 3.38
N ILE A 419 -13.93 -26.17 2.36
CA ILE A 419 -13.75 -25.05 1.44
C ILE A 419 -14.53 -25.27 0.12
N SER A 420 -15.68 -25.91 0.17
CA SER A 420 -16.51 -26.25 -1.01
C SER A 420 -16.93 -25.07 -1.92
N ILE A 421 -16.56 -23.85 -1.55
CA ILE A 421 -16.76 -22.60 -2.29
C ILE A 421 -15.83 -22.53 -3.51
N LEU A 422 -14.62 -23.11 -3.43
CA LEU A 422 -13.70 -23.17 -4.56
C LEU A 422 -14.13 -24.31 -5.50
N GLN A 423 -14.58 -23.95 -6.71
CA GLN A 423 -14.83 -24.95 -7.74
C GLN A 423 -13.52 -25.65 -8.11
N TYR A 424 -13.41 -26.91 -7.82
CA TYR A 424 -12.24 -27.74 -8.09
C TYR A 424 -12.22 -28.16 -9.56
N ASN A 425 -11.62 -27.33 -10.40
CA ASN A 425 -11.63 -27.54 -11.84
C ASN A 425 -10.24 -27.80 -12.44
N ASP A 426 -9.17 -27.42 -11.72
CA ASP A 426 -7.80 -27.46 -12.22
C ASP A 426 -6.75 -27.49 -11.10
N GLU A 427 -5.48 -27.52 -11.48
CA GLU A 427 -4.32 -27.53 -10.59
C GLU A 427 -4.20 -26.23 -9.76
N ASN A 428 -4.68 -25.10 -10.26
CA ASN A 428 -4.70 -23.83 -9.51
C ASN A 428 -5.67 -23.89 -8.33
N SER A 429 -6.84 -24.47 -8.54
CA SER A 429 -7.82 -24.68 -7.47
C SER A 429 -7.28 -25.61 -6.38
N LEU A 430 -6.57 -26.68 -6.77
CA LEU A 430 -5.85 -27.57 -5.86
C LEU A 430 -4.79 -26.79 -5.07
N SER A 431 -3.98 -25.97 -5.74
CA SER A 431 -2.97 -25.15 -5.09
C SER A 431 -3.57 -24.19 -4.04
N CYS A 432 -4.77 -23.64 -4.27
CA CYS A 432 -5.46 -22.80 -3.30
C CYS A 432 -5.91 -23.57 -2.04
N VAL A 433 -6.48 -24.76 -2.21
CA VAL A 433 -6.86 -25.61 -1.06
C VAL A 433 -5.63 -26.01 -0.25
N ILE A 434 -4.54 -26.42 -0.91
CA ILE A 434 -3.28 -26.74 -0.26
C ILE A 434 -2.74 -25.53 0.49
N GLY A 435 -2.78 -24.32 -0.09
CA GLY A 435 -2.34 -23.09 0.57
C GLY A 435 -3.09 -22.78 1.87
N LEU A 436 -4.39 -23.09 1.95
CA LEU A 436 -5.18 -22.97 3.19
C LEU A 436 -4.94 -24.14 4.15
N ALA A 437 -4.87 -25.35 3.63
CA ALA A 437 -4.59 -26.54 4.41
C ALA A 437 -3.22 -26.46 5.13
N PHE A 438 -2.27 -25.73 4.56
CA PHE A 438 -0.96 -25.46 5.17
C PHE A 438 -0.82 -24.03 5.69
N TYR A 439 -1.89 -23.34 6.01
CA TYR A 439 -1.85 -21.94 6.45
C TYR A 439 -0.89 -21.69 7.64
N SER A 440 -0.84 -22.60 8.60
CA SER A 440 0.04 -22.51 9.78
C SER A 440 1.53 -22.66 9.46
N ALA A 441 1.89 -23.19 8.28
CA ALA A 441 3.29 -23.28 7.87
C ALA A 441 3.97 -21.89 7.86
N ARG A 442 3.23 -20.83 7.61
CA ARG A 442 3.70 -19.44 7.63
C ARG A 442 4.27 -18.98 8.99
N GLU A 443 3.97 -19.68 10.07
CA GLU A 443 4.56 -19.39 11.38
C GLU A 443 6.05 -19.76 11.41
N PHE A 444 6.47 -20.76 10.61
CA PHE A 444 7.78 -21.38 10.64
C PHE A 444 8.55 -21.30 9.32
N TYR A 445 7.86 -21.04 8.21
CA TYR A 445 8.38 -21.12 6.87
C TYR A 445 8.01 -19.91 6.03
N GLN A 446 8.92 -19.51 5.16
CA GLN A 446 8.62 -18.71 3.99
C GLN A 446 7.95 -19.64 2.95
N THR A 447 6.77 -19.27 2.47
CA THR A 447 6.05 -20.01 1.44
C THR A 447 6.33 -19.41 0.08
N ILE A 448 6.88 -20.19 -0.85
CA ILE A 448 7.17 -19.79 -2.22
C ILE A 448 6.35 -20.66 -3.15
N ARG A 449 5.55 -20.05 -4.03
CA ARG A 449 4.81 -20.74 -5.10
C ARG A 449 5.54 -20.60 -6.41
N GLU A 450 5.39 -21.61 -7.27
CA GLU A 450 6.01 -21.64 -8.60
C GLU A 450 7.51 -21.29 -8.56
N MET A 451 8.22 -21.85 -7.59
CA MET A 451 9.63 -21.59 -7.42
C MET A 451 10.42 -22.14 -8.59
N PRO A 452 11.23 -21.31 -9.33
CA PRO A 452 12.09 -21.83 -10.38
C PRO A 452 13.02 -22.91 -9.85
N ALA A 453 12.94 -24.12 -10.38
CA ALA A 453 13.58 -25.29 -9.84
C ALA A 453 14.18 -26.17 -10.97
N GLY A 454 15.50 -26.25 -11.04
CA GLY A 454 16.18 -27.09 -11.99
C GLY A 454 15.72 -26.87 -13.45
N ARG A 455 14.95 -27.80 -14.02
CA ARG A 455 14.38 -27.72 -15.37
C ARG A 455 12.90 -27.36 -15.41
N GLY A 456 12.36 -26.78 -14.33
CA GLY A 456 10.95 -26.42 -14.21
C GLY A 456 10.66 -25.55 -13.01
N PHE A 457 9.43 -25.60 -12.51
CA PHE A 457 8.98 -24.89 -11.32
C PHE A 457 8.44 -25.90 -10.32
N ALA A 458 8.76 -25.72 -9.04
CA ALA A 458 8.12 -26.45 -7.95
C ALA A 458 6.85 -25.72 -7.53
N ASP A 459 5.74 -26.44 -7.38
CA ASP A 459 4.45 -25.80 -7.15
C ASP A 459 4.39 -25.04 -5.83
N ILE A 460 4.88 -25.64 -4.73
CA ILE A 460 4.96 -24.99 -3.43
C ILE A 460 6.25 -25.40 -2.71
N VAL A 461 7.00 -24.43 -2.20
CA VAL A 461 8.18 -24.68 -1.37
C VAL A 461 8.03 -23.93 -0.06
N PHE A 462 8.25 -24.63 1.05
CA PHE A 462 8.35 -24.07 2.39
C PHE A 462 9.82 -24.06 2.80
N LEU A 463 10.43 -22.87 2.85
CA LEU A 463 11.79 -22.67 3.35
C LEU A 463 11.73 -22.26 4.81
N PRO A 464 12.45 -22.93 5.74
CA PRO A 464 12.47 -22.53 7.14
C PRO A 464 12.90 -21.07 7.29
N LEU A 465 12.22 -20.33 8.16
CA LEU A 465 12.64 -18.99 8.56
C LEU A 465 13.98 -19.07 9.35
N PRO A 466 14.81 -18.02 9.35
CA PRO A 466 16.12 -18.03 10.01
C PRO A 466 16.07 -18.46 11.48
N ASN A 467 15.05 -18.05 12.21
CA ASN A 467 14.82 -18.43 13.61
C ASN A 467 14.19 -19.83 13.79
N HIS A 468 13.96 -20.56 12.70
CA HIS A 468 13.45 -21.93 12.63
C HIS A 468 14.30 -22.83 11.73
N ALA A 469 15.59 -22.53 11.59
CA ALA A 469 16.53 -23.25 10.74
C ALA A 469 16.72 -24.75 11.15
N ASP A 470 16.24 -25.13 12.31
CA ASP A 470 16.17 -26.52 12.78
C ASP A 470 15.13 -27.38 12.05
N LYS A 471 14.19 -26.74 11.33
CA LYS A 471 13.13 -27.44 10.61
C LYS A 471 13.58 -27.85 9.19
N PRO A 472 13.05 -28.98 8.65
CA PRO A 472 13.33 -29.36 7.28
C PRO A 472 12.68 -28.41 6.29
N ALA A 473 13.29 -28.19 5.13
CA ALA A 473 12.60 -27.59 3.99
C ALA A 473 11.58 -28.60 3.44
N ILE A 474 10.43 -28.10 2.96
CA ILE A 474 9.37 -28.97 2.39
C ILE A 474 9.10 -28.53 0.96
N LEU A 475 9.18 -29.46 0.02
CA LEU A 475 8.85 -29.25 -1.38
C LEU A 475 7.61 -30.04 -1.74
N ILE A 476 6.58 -29.38 -2.23
CA ILE A 476 5.31 -29.99 -2.63
C ILE A 476 5.14 -29.85 -4.14
N GLU A 477 4.89 -30.96 -4.80
CA GLU A 477 4.46 -31.02 -6.19
C GLU A 477 3.02 -31.52 -6.27
N LEU A 478 2.21 -30.85 -7.05
CA LEU A 478 0.78 -31.11 -7.19
C LEU A 478 0.48 -31.79 -8.53
N LYS A 479 -0.49 -32.70 -8.55
CA LYS A 479 -1.01 -33.29 -9.77
C LYS A 479 -2.53 -33.33 -9.73
N TRP A 480 -3.10 -33.03 -10.87
CA TRP A 480 -4.53 -33.10 -11.11
C TRP A 480 -4.86 -34.29 -12.01
N ASP A 481 -5.77 -35.15 -11.55
CA ASP A 481 -6.24 -36.33 -12.29
C ASP A 481 -5.10 -37.28 -12.73
N GLN A 482 -4.05 -37.36 -11.90
CA GLN A 482 -2.91 -38.28 -12.05
C GLN A 482 -2.66 -38.96 -10.69
N ASN A 483 -1.60 -39.75 -10.54
CA ASN A 483 -1.25 -40.30 -9.24
C ASN A 483 -0.12 -39.55 -8.55
N ALA A 484 -0.01 -39.68 -7.23
CA ALA A 484 1.02 -39.01 -6.42
C ALA A 484 2.45 -39.48 -6.77
N ASP A 485 2.64 -40.69 -7.29
CA ASP A 485 3.93 -41.17 -7.80
C ASP A 485 4.44 -40.35 -8.97
N THR A 486 3.54 -39.80 -9.79
CA THR A 486 3.93 -38.92 -10.90
C THR A 486 4.49 -37.62 -10.38
N ALA A 487 3.95 -37.05 -9.28
CA ALA A 487 4.47 -35.84 -8.63
C ALA A 487 5.87 -36.10 -8.08
N ILE A 488 6.08 -37.17 -7.31
CA ILE A 488 7.41 -37.48 -6.74
C ILE A 488 8.44 -37.76 -7.86
N ARG A 489 8.09 -38.51 -8.90
CA ARG A 489 8.98 -38.71 -10.05
C ARG A 489 9.37 -37.41 -10.73
N GLN A 490 8.42 -36.48 -10.88
CA GLN A 490 8.69 -35.17 -11.46
C GLN A 490 9.71 -34.39 -10.63
N ILE A 491 9.63 -34.43 -9.30
CA ILE A 491 10.60 -33.78 -8.40
C ILE A 491 12.00 -34.34 -8.67
N HIS A 492 12.16 -35.66 -8.75
CA HIS A 492 13.45 -36.29 -9.01
C HIS A 492 13.97 -36.04 -10.44
N GLU A 493 13.14 -36.14 -11.47
CA GLU A 493 13.52 -35.92 -12.87
C GLU A 493 13.95 -34.49 -13.17
N LYS A 494 13.27 -33.51 -12.58
CA LYS A 494 13.59 -32.09 -12.77
C LYS A 494 14.68 -31.60 -11.84
N ARG A 495 15.19 -32.43 -10.94
CA ARG A 495 16.23 -32.10 -9.95
C ARG A 495 15.91 -30.85 -9.16
N TYR A 496 14.73 -30.83 -8.56
CA TYR A 496 14.30 -29.73 -7.71
C TYR A 496 15.15 -29.59 -6.44
N ASP A 497 15.85 -30.65 -6.02
CA ASP A 497 16.93 -30.63 -5.03
C ASP A 497 18.02 -29.58 -5.34
N GLY A 498 18.23 -29.26 -6.62
CA GLY A 498 19.16 -28.22 -7.05
C GLY A 498 18.79 -26.79 -6.64
N VAL A 499 17.52 -26.52 -6.33
CA VAL A 499 17.02 -25.20 -5.88
C VAL A 499 17.37 -24.94 -4.42
N LEU A 500 17.43 -26.03 -3.64
CA LEU A 500 17.85 -26.01 -2.24
C LEU A 500 19.38 -26.11 -2.09
N LYS A 501 20.14 -25.89 -3.19
CA LYS A 501 21.61 -25.78 -3.14
C LYS A 501 22.00 -24.60 -2.25
N GLY A 502 22.52 -24.91 -1.09
CA GLY A 502 22.84 -23.96 -0.02
C GLY A 502 22.00 -24.12 1.22
N TYR A 503 20.93 -24.92 1.17
CA TYR A 503 20.24 -25.38 2.35
C TYR A 503 20.89 -26.67 2.84
N GLU A 504 21.53 -26.60 4.01
CA GLU A 504 22.29 -27.72 4.60
C GLU A 504 21.41 -28.63 5.49
N GLY A 505 20.11 -28.32 5.60
CA GLY A 505 19.16 -29.06 6.43
C GLY A 505 18.50 -30.24 5.71
N ASN A 506 17.69 -30.98 6.47
CA ASN A 506 16.88 -32.08 5.93
C ASN A 506 15.80 -31.53 4.97
N ILE A 507 15.46 -32.29 3.95
CA ILE A 507 14.43 -31.94 2.96
C ILE A 507 13.32 -32.99 3.02
N ILE A 508 12.07 -32.54 2.97
CA ILE A 508 10.90 -33.38 2.78
C ILE A 508 10.32 -33.11 1.40
N LEU A 509 10.15 -34.16 0.62
CA LEU A 509 9.45 -34.12 -0.66
C LEU A 509 8.04 -34.68 -0.47
N ALA A 510 7.02 -33.95 -0.95
CA ALA A 510 5.64 -34.40 -0.88
C ALA A 510 4.99 -34.32 -2.28
N GLY A 511 4.60 -35.45 -2.82
CA GLY A 511 3.78 -35.52 -4.01
C GLY A 511 2.31 -35.63 -3.62
N ILE A 512 1.48 -34.66 -4.01
CA ILE A 512 0.05 -34.64 -3.71
C ILE A 512 -0.74 -34.68 -5.01
N SER A 513 -1.74 -35.53 -5.09
CA SER A 513 -2.61 -35.62 -6.26
C SER A 513 -4.08 -35.66 -5.85
N TYR A 514 -4.93 -35.11 -6.72
CA TYR A 514 -6.38 -35.20 -6.64
C TYR A 514 -6.92 -36.03 -7.80
N ASP A 515 -7.73 -37.05 -7.49
CA ASP A 515 -8.44 -37.89 -8.45
C ASP A 515 -9.88 -37.38 -8.59
N LYS A 516 -10.22 -36.92 -9.80
CA LYS A 516 -11.54 -36.36 -10.11
C LYS A 516 -12.67 -37.40 -10.05
N ALA A 517 -12.38 -38.67 -10.34
CA ALA A 517 -13.39 -39.75 -10.37
C ALA A 517 -13.79 -40.17 -8.97
N THR A 518 -12.82 -40.32 -8.07
CA THR A 518 -13.05 -40.72 -6.68
C THR A 518 -13.28 -39.54 -5.75
N LYS A 519 -12.92 -38.30 -6.20
CA LYS A 519 -12.91 -37.07 -5.41
C LYS A 519 -12.04 -37.18 -4.15
N LYS A 520 -10.91 -37.87 -4.25
CA LYS A 520 -9.99 -38.11 -3.14
C LYS A 520 -8.59 -37.64 -3.47
N HIS A 521 -7.88 -37.19 -2.41
CA HIS A 521 -6.47 -36.90 -2.51
C HIS A 521 -5.63 -38.15 -2.20
N SER A 522 -4.45 -38.18 -2.79
CA SER A 522 -3.39 -39.13 -2.44
C SER A 522 -2.09 -38.34 -2.18
N CYS A 523 -1.26 -38.86 -1.28
CA CYS A 523 0.00 -38.21 -0.90
C CYS A 523 1.11 -39.26 -0.80
N ILE A 524 2.31 -38.90 -1.24
CA ILE A 524 3.54 -39.66 -1.01
C ILE A 524 4.55 -38.70 -0.42
N ILE A 525 5.26 -39.13 0.63
CA ILE A 525 6.25 -38.33 1.33
C ILE A 525 7.57 -39.06 1.37
N GLU A 526 8.64 -38.39 0.98
CA GLU A 526 10.02 -38.85 1.05
C GLU A 526 10.85 -37.88 1.90
N LYS A 527 11.74 -38.40 2.74
CA LYS A 527 12.69 -37.61 3.55
C LYS A 527 14.10 -37.85 3.01
N ILE A 528 14.79 -36.75 2.68
CA ILE A 528 16.14 -36.79 2.13
C ILE A 528 17.11 -36.15 3.11
#